data_3f695502de306c692202fe6e77165609
#
_entry.id   3f695502de306c692202fe6e77165609
#
_cell.length_a   1.000
_cell.length_b   1.000
_cell.length_c   1.000
_cell.angle_alpha   90.00
_cell.angle_beta   90.00
_cell.angle_gamma   90.00
#
_symmetry.space_group_name_H-M   'P 1'
#
loop_
_entity.id
_entity.type
_entity.pdbx_description
1 polymer ?
#
loop_
_entity_poly.entity_id
_entity_poly.type
_entity_poly.pdbx_seq_one_letter_code
_entity_poly.pdbx_strand_id
1 'polypeptide(L)'
;MEIEGRVARLRALMAEKVLDGVLVTKEESVHYFSGFRGDSTALLITPERLLLMTDNRYTEQAQLQAPSYDVVEQHEGLSKKIAEAAQELGILALGFEGGALTCDRYEQLKPMLGEISFDTSLSLDALRMVKDADEIAAIRRACAIADAAFAHIITVIRPGMTECEVAAEMEYFMRREGSERPAFTTIVASGVRGSLPHGVASTKEIARGELVTMDFGVVYEGYCSDITRTICVGRADAHQRERYDAVLAAQERALAALHPGVTGIEADRVARDALAEKNLAQYFGHGLGHSLGLEIHEEPRLSKSCPVALQENMLITDEPGIYIPGWGGIRIEDTVLITHDGAEPLTHAPKEFIEICI
;
A
#
# COMPACT_ATOMS: atom_id res chain seq x y z
N MET A 1 -13.42 2.18 -14.00
CA MET A 1 -13.42 2.48 -12.53
C MET A 1 -14.83 2.81 -12.09
N GLU A 2 -15.24 2.28 -10.97
CA GLU A 2 -16.60 2.46 -10.41
C GLU A 2 -16.74 3.80 -9.65
N ILE A 3 -16.43 4.90 -10.31
CA ILE A 3 -16.41 6.24 -9.70
C ILE A 3 -17.78 6.63 -9.09
N GLU A 4 -18.88 6.33 -9.80
CA GLU A 4 -20.23 6.68 -9.32
C GLU A 4 -20.56 6.01 -7.98
N GLY A 5 -20.24 4.74 -7.81
CA GLY A 5 -20.44 4.02 -6.54
C GLY A 5 -19.57 4.57 -5.41
N ARG A 6 -18.32 4.93 -5.70
CA ARG A 6 -17.41 5.56 -4.71
C ARG A 6 -17.91 6.92 -4.27
N VAL A 7 -18.36 7.75 -5.20
CA VAL A 7 -18.97 9.07 -4.91
C VAL A 7 -20.27 8.90 -4.13
N ALA A 8 -21.10 7.90 -4.45
CA ALA A 8 -22.33 7.63 -3.70
C ALA A 8 -22.04 7.26 -2.23
N ARG A 9 -21.02 6.45 -1.96
CA ARG A 9 -20.56 6.16 -0.58
C ARG A 9 -20.08 7.41 0.16
N LEU A 10 -19.33 8.29 -0.52
CA LEU A 10 -18.89 9.57 0.06
C LEU A 10 -20.11 10.46 0.39
N ARG A 11 -21.08 10.57 -0.51
CA ARG A 11 -22.31 11.34 -0.28
C ARG A 11 -23.14 10.80 0.90
N ALA A 12 -23.18 9.49 1.09
CA ALA A 12 -23.81 8.89 2.27
C ALA A 12 -23.09 9.30 3.57
N LEU A 13 -21.76 9.29 3.58
CA LEU A 13 -20.95 9.78 4.69
C LEU A 13 -21.16 11.28 4.95
N MET A 14 -21.25 12.09 3.88
CA MET A 14 -21.57 13.53 4.01
C MET A 14 -22.92 13.75 4.69
N ALA A 15 -23.94 12.99 4.31
CA ALA A 15 -25.27 13.08 4.91
C ALA A 15 -25.26 12.69 6.40
N GLU A 16 -24.53 11.63 6.77
CA GLU A 16 -24.34 11.21 8.17
C GLU A 16 -23.65 12.30 9.01
N LYS A 17 -22.63 12.96 8.43
CA LYS A 17 -21.83 14.00 9.07
C LYS A 17 -22.45 15.40 8.98
N VAL A 18 -23.58 15.56 8.27
CA VAL A 18 -24.24 16.85 8.02
C VAL A 18 -23.30 17.85 7.33
N LEU A 19 -22.63 17.41 6.26
CA LEU A 19 -21.71 18.22 5.46
C LEU A 19 -22.38 18.63 4.14
N ASP A 20 -22.20 19.89 3.73
CA ASP A 20 -22.66 20.42 2.44
C ASP A 20 -21.67 20.11 1.31
N GLY A 21 -20.39 19.89 1.66
CA GLY A 21 -19.35 19.54 0.72
C GLY A 21 -18.17 18.83 1.36
N VAL A 22 -17.41 18.14 0.53
CA VAL A 22 -16.11 17.54 0.92
C VAL A 22 -15.03 18.01 -0.04
N LEU A 23 -13.97 18.56 0.53
CA LEU A 23 -12.74 18.93 -0.17
C LEU A 23 -11.76 17.75 -0.11
N VAL A 24 -11.38 17.23 -1.26
CA VAL A 24 -10.41 16.15 -1.42
C VAL A 24 -9.14 16.71 -2.05
N THR A 25 -8.01 16.58 -1.35
CA THR A 25 -6.71 17.12 -1.81
C THR A 25 -5.57 16.10 -1.79
N LYS A 26 -5.77 14.94 -1.17
CA LYS A 26 -4.82 13.83 -1.18
C LYS A 26 -4.84 13.18 -2.55
N GLU A 27 -3.68 13.00 -3.18
CA GLU A 27 -3.59 12.48 -4.56
C GLU A 27 -4.28 11.12 -4.73
N GLU A 28 -4.12 10.23 -3.75
CA GLU A 28 -4.76 8.91 -3.74
C GLU A 28 -6.29 9.04 -3.65
N SER A 29 -6.78 9.94 -2.82
CA SER A 29 -8.23 10.18 -2.69
C SER A 29 -8.79 10.88 -3.93
N VAL A 30 -8.03 11.81 -4.55
CA VAL A 30 -8.39 12.42 -5.83
C VAL A 30 -8.51 11.34 -6.91
N HIS A 31 -7.53 10.44 -7.01
CA HIS A 31 -7.59 9.31 -7.93
C HIS A 31 -8.81 8.41 -7.63
N TYR A 32 -9.02 8.05 -6.37
CA TYR A 32 -10.09 7.16 -5.95
C TYR A 32 -11.47 7.66 -6.36
N PHE A 33 -11.75 8.96 -6.15
CA PHE A 33 -13.07 9.54 -6.43
C PHE A 33 -13.26 10.05 -7.85
N SER A 34 -12.20 10.30 -8.62
CA SER A 34 -12.32 10.89 -9.96
C SER A 34 -11.68 10.08 -11.08
N GLY A 35 -10.75 9.19 -10.77
CA GLY A 35 -9.88 8.54 -11.75
C GLY A 35 -8.74 9.44 -12.24
N PHE A 36 -8.71 10.71 -11.87
CA PHE A 36 -7.67 11.64 -12.28
C PHE A 36 -6.35 11.36 -11.53
N ARG A 37 -5.25 11.46 -12.26
CA ARG A 37 -3.89 11.21 -11.76
C ARG A 37 -2.97 12.37 -12.09
N GLY A 38 -2.73 13.22 -11.13
CA GLY A 38 -1.85 14.38 -11.26
C GLY A 38 -1.76 15.13 -9.94
N ASP A 39 -0.73 15.94 -9.81
CA ASP A 39 -0.54 16.85 -8.69
C ASP A 39 -1.39 18.15 -8.83
N SER A 40 -1.25 19.05 -7.90
CA SER A 40 -1.84 20.41 -7.98
C SER A 40 -3.35 20.43 -8.24
N THR A 41 -4.07 19.43 -7.74
CA THR A 41 -5.50 19.21 -7.98
C THR A 41 -6.26 19.12 -6.67
N ALA A 42 -7.54 19.54 -6.69
CA ALA A 42 -8.50 19.30 -5.64
C ALA A 42 -9.86 18.94 -6.22
N LEU A 43 -10.60 18.06 -5.53
CA LEU A 43 -12.01 17.82 -5.80
C LEU A 43 -12.84 18.58 -4.76
N LEU A 44 -13.94 19.17 -5.22
CA LEU A 44 -15.01 19.65 -4.35
C LEU A 44 -16.28 18.88 -4.72
N ILE A 45 -16.69 17.99 -3.82
CA ILE A 45 -17.81 17.08 -4.01
C ILE A 45 -18.96 17.55 -3.11
N THR A 46 -20.12 17.83 -3.73
CA THR A 46 -21.36 18.16 -3.02
C THR A 46 -22.45 17.11 -3.31
N PRO A 47 -23.62 17.16 -2.68
CA PRO A 47 -24.73 16.27 -3.02
C PRO A 47 -25.09 16.28 -4.52
N GLU A 48 -24.97 17.43 -5.21
CA GLU A 48 -25.39 17.61 -6.60
C GLU A 48 -24.23 17.80 -7.59
N ARG A 49 -23.06 18.28 -7.15
CA ARG A 49 -21.97 18.68 -8.06
C ARG A 49 -20.67 17.92 -7.78
N LEU A 50 -19.90 17.75 -8.82
CA LEU A 50 -18.56 17.18 -8.82
C LEU A 50 -17.63 18.15 -9.52
N LEU A 51 -16.79 18.86 -8.78
CA LEU A 51 -15.82 19.79 -9.35
C LEU A 51 -14.41 19.23 -9.21
N LEU A 52 -13.62 19.30 -10.29
CA LEU A 52 -12.20 19.02 -10.30
C LEU A 52 -11.48 20.32 -10.63
N MET A 53 -10.77 20.88 -9.67
CA MET A 53 -10.03 22.13 -9.79
C MET A 53 -8.56 21.83 -10.02
N THR A 54 -7.98 22.32 -11.10
CA THR A 54 -6.58 22.10 -11.46
C THR A 54 -6.02 23.29 -12.24
N ASP A 55 -4.77 23.23 -12.68
CA ASP A 55 -4.19 24.27 -13.53
C ASP A 55 -4.13 23.84 -15.02
N ASN A 56 -3.67 24.77 -15.87
CA ASN A 56 -3.65 24.58 -17.33
C ASN A 56 -2.79 23.42 -17.82
N ARG A 57 -1.86 22.91 -17.00
CA ARG A 57 -1.03 21.75 -17.34
C ARG A 57 -1.85 20.46 -17.40
N TYR A 58 -2.98 20.41 -16.68
CA TYR A 58 -3.78 19.22 -16.47
C TYR A 58 -5.20 19.30 -17.01
N THR A 59 -5.66 20.45 -17.56
CA THR A 59 -7.04 20.65 -18.00
C THR A 59 -7.51 19.58 -18.99
N GLU A 60 -6.71 19.32 -20.05
CA GLU A 60 -7.04 18.29 -21.06
C GLU A 60 -7.04 16.88 -20.45
N GLN A 61 -6.03 16.56 -19.64
CA GLN A 61 -5.93 15.26 -18.96
C GLN A 61 -7.12 15.03 -18.02
N ALA A 62 -7.52 16.05 -17.24
CA ALA A 62 -8.65 15.97 -16.32
C ALA A 62 -9.96 15.70 -17.05
N GLN A 63 -10.20 16.36 -18.21
CA GLN A 63 -11.36 16.12 -19.03
C GLN A 63 -11.45 14.69 -19.57
N LEU A 64 -10.29 14.08 -19.86
CA LEU A 64 -10.21 12.71 -20.35
C LEU A 64 -10.36 11.66 -19.24
N GLN A 65 -9.72 11.88 -18.09
CA GLN A 65 -9.66 10.92 -17.00
C GLN A 65 -10.83 11.02 -16.03
N ALA A 66 -11.43 12.22 -15.86
CA ALA A 66 -12.54 12.48 -14.95
C ALA A 66 -13.77 13.05 -15.66
N PRO A 67 -14.35 12.34 -16.67
CA PRO A 67 -15.42 12.88 -17.51
C PRO A 67 -16.72 13.18 -16.74
N SER A 68 -16.89 12.67 -15.52
CA SER A 68 -18.04 12.94 -14.66
C SER A 68 -17.90 14.26 -13.87
N TYR A 69 -16.75 14.93 -13.95
CA TYR A 69 -16.45 16.13 -13.18
C TYR A 69 -16.52 17.38 -14.07
N ASP A 70 -17.03 18.46 -13.50
CA ASP A 70 -16.84 19.79 -14.05
C ASP A 70 -15.39 20.23 -13.80
N VAL A 71 -14.57 20.26 -14.86
CA VAL A 71 -13.16 20.66 -14.74
C VAL A 71 -13.06 22.17 -14.71
N VAL A 72 -12.48 22.71 -13.62
CA VAL A 72 -12.34 24.15 -13.38
C VAL A 72 -10.86 24.50 -13.34
N GLU A 73 -10.42 25.35 -14.28
CA GLU A 73 -9.04 25.83 -14.32
C GLU A 73 -8.81 26.96 -13.32
N GLN A 74 -7.76 26.86 -12.51
CA GLN A 74 -7.32 27.90 -11.59
C GLN A 74 -6.18 28.74 -12.21
N HIS A 75 -6.22 30.05 -11.99
CA HIS A 75 -5.21 31.01 -12.51
C HIS A 75 -4.48 31.79 -11.41
N GLU A 76 -5.07 31.85 -10.22
CA GLU A 76 -4.58 32.67 -9.09
C GLU A 76 -4.24 31.80 -7.85
N GLY A 77 -4.09 30.49 -8.04
CA GLY A 77 -3.78 29.53 -6.98
C GLY A 77 -4.96 28.70 -6.52
N LEU A 78 -4.67 27.44 -6.20
CA LEU A 78 -5.68 26.42 -5.91
C LEU A 78 -6.52 26.78 -4.67
N SER A 79 -5.90 27.32 -3.61
CA SER A 79 -6.62 27.70 -2.37
C SER A 79 -7.68 28.79 -2.63
N LYS A 80 -7.36 29.76 -3.49
CA LYS A 80 -8.33 30.82 -3.87
C LYS A 80 -9.49 30.21 -4.66
N LYS A 81 -9.20 29.33 -5.63
CA LYS A 81 -10.24 28.69 -6.44
C LYS A 81 -11.16 27.79 -5.60
N ILE A 82 -10.60 27.07 -4.62
CA ILE A 82 -11.39 26.28 -3.66
C ILE A 82 -12.37 27.18 -2.89
N ALA A 83 -11.87 28.31 -2.37
CA ALA A 83 -12.71 29.22 -1.59
C ALA A 83 -13.83 29.87 -2.43
N GLU A 84 -13.50 30.31 -3.65
CA GLU A 84 -14.48 30.84 -4.60
C GLU A 84 -15.58 29.80 -4.90
N ALA A 85 -15.19 28.57 -5.26
CA ALA A 85 -16.13 27.51 -5.58
C ALA A 85 -17.02 27.11 -4.38
N ALA A 86 -16.45 27.06 -3.18
CA ALA A 86 -17.21 26.75 -1.97
C ALA A 86 -18.25 27.84 -1.65
N GLN A 87 -17.90 29.12 -1.84
CA GLN A 87 -18.82 30.24 -1.65
C GLN A 87 -19.90 30.29 -2.73
N GLU A 88 -19.54 30.10 -4.01
CA GLU A 88 -20.48 30.07 -5.15
C GLU A 88 -21.51 28.95 -5.00
N LEU A 89 -21.12 27.80 -4.43
CA LEU A 89 -22.02 26.67 -4.17
C LEU A 89 -22.81 26.81 -2.86
N GLY A 90 -22.60 27.90 -2.10
CA GLY A 90 -23.30 28.14 -0.86
C GLY A 90 -23.02 27.15 0.25
N ILE A 91 -21.82 26.56 0.26
CA ILE A 91 -21.38 25.61 1.29
C ILE A 91 -21.26 26.31 2.64
N LEU A 92 -21.82 25.75 3.69
CA LEU A 92 -21.73 26.22 5.07
C LEU A 92 -20.90 25.28 5.95
N ALA A 93 -20.93 23.99 5.64
CA ALA A 93 -20.17 22.97 6.35
C ALA A 93 -19.31 22.15 5.36
N LEU A 94 -18.00 22.32 5.42
CA LEU A 94 -17.03 21.68 4.54
C LEU A 94 -16.19 20.67 5.31
N GLY A 95 -16.28 19.39 4.92
CA GLY A 95 -15.39 18.35 5.40
C GLY A 95 -14.10 18.26 4.57
N PHE A 96 -12.98 17.86 5.19
CA PHE A 96 -11.76 17.52 4.48
C PHE A 96 -10.86 16.58 5.28
N GLU A 97 -9.96 15.90 4.60
CA GLU A 97 -9.00 14.98 5.21
C GLU A 97 -7.93 15.78 5.98
N GLY A 98 -8.10 15.91 7.30
CA GLY A 98 -7.18 16.67 8.15
C GLY A 98 -5.73 16.16 8.10
N GLY A 99 -5.52 14.87 7.88
CA GLY A 99 -4.20 14.26 7.73
C GLY A 99 -3.51 14.54 6.39
N ALA A 100 -4.26 15.00 5.38
CA ALA A 100 -3.73 15.26 4.04
C ALA A 100 -3.43 16.74 3.79
N LEU A 101 -4.09 17.65 4.50
CA LEU A 101 -3.90 19.07 4.33
C LEU A 101 -2.76 19.56 5.22
N THR A 102 -1.72 20.16 4.62
CA THR A 102 -0.63 20.74 5.41
C THR A 102 -1.12 21.93 6.25
N CYS A 103 -0.48 22.17 7.39
CA CYS A 103 -0.80 23.33 8.23
C CYS A 103 -0.75 24.64 7.44
N ASP A 104 0.27 24.83 6.60
CA ASP A 104 0.42 26.06 5.77
C ASP A 104 -0.78 26.22 4.81
N ARG A 105 -1.21 25.16 4.15
CA ARG A 105 -2.36 25.21 3.25
C ARG A 105 -3.66 25.46 4.01
N TYR A 106 -3.82 24.86 5.18
CA TYR A 106 -4.95 25.12 6.07
C TYR A 106 -5.02 26.58 6.49
N GLU A 107 -3.90 27.16 6.97
CA GLU A 107 -3.82 28.58 7.40
C GLU A 107 -4.02 29.55 6.24
N GLN A 108 -3.66 29.19 5.01
CA GLN A 108 -3.95 29.99 3.81
C GLN A 108 -5.43 29.91 3.42
N LEU A 109 -6.03 28.73 3.47
CA LEU A 109 -7.41 28.50 3.02
C LEU A 109 -8.44 29.04 3.99
N LYS A 110 -8.23 28.87 5.29
CA LYS A 110 -9.18 29.23 6.36
C LYS A 110 -9.70 30.67 6.30
N PRO A 111 -8.85 31.72 6.17
CA PRO A 111 -9.35 33.09 6.06
C PRO A 111 -10.12 33.37 4.77
N MET A 112 -9.85 32.61 3.68
CA MET A 112 -10.55 32.77 2.41
C MET A 112 -11.95 32.20 2.43
N LEU A 113 -12.20 31.19 3.27
CA LEU A 113 -13.51 30.53 3.40
C LEU A 113 -14.50 31.30 4.29
N GLY A 114 -14.03 32.27 5.07
CA GLY A 114 -14.90 33.14 5.88
C GLY A 114 -15.69 32.36 6.94
N GLU A 115 -17.02 32.40 6.85
CA GLU A 115 -17.95 31.78 7.82
C GLU A 115 -18.19 30.27 7.58
N ILE A 116 -17.58 29.67 6.54
CA ILE A 116 -17.71 28.23 6.28
C ILE A 116 -17.08 27.45 7.44
N SER A 117 -17.84 26.59 8.09
CA SER A 117 -17.31 25.70 9.12
C SER A 117 -16.51 24.56 8.52
N PHE A 118 -15.45 24.13 9.23
CA PHE A 118 -14.57 23.05 8.82
C PHE A 118 -14.69 21.83 9.71
N ASP A 119 -14.94 20.66 9.14
CA ASP A 119 -14.71 19.39 9.80
C ASP A 119 -13.37 18.80 9.38
N THR A 120 -12.40 18.86 10.30
CA THR A 120 -11.05 18.32 10.12
C THR A 120 -10.93 16.86 10.57
N SER A 121 -12.00 16.28 11.08
CA SER A 121 -12.03 14.90 11.61
C SER A 121 -12.43 13.87 10.55
N LEU A 122 -12.69 14.32 9.32
CA LEU A 122 -13.07 13.41 8.24
C LEU A 122 -11.88 12.52 7.86
N SER A 123 -12.11 11.21 7.87
CA SER A 123 -11.21 10.22 7.27
C SER A 123 -11.96 9.53 6.14
N LEU A 124 -11.34 9.47 4.98
CA LEU A 124 -11.85 8.77 3.80
C LEU A 124 -11.26 7.34 3.67
N ASP A 125 -10.32 6.98 4.54
CA ASP A 125 -9.63 5.68 4.49
C ASP A 125 -10.62 4.50 4.63
N ALA A 126 -11.64 4.66 5.48
CA ALA A 126 -12.68 3.63 5.64
C ALA A 126 -13.43 3.30 4.33
N LEU A 127 -13.55 4.27 3.42
CA LEU A 127 -14.20 4.07 2.12
C LEU A 127 -13.33 3.27 1.13
N ARG A 128 -12.01 3.17 1.40
CA ARG A 128 -11.04 2.45 0.59
C ARG A 128 -10.67 1.06 1.14
N MET A 129 -11.09 0.74 2.39
CA MET A 129 -10.74 -0.55 3.02
C MET A 129 -11.26 -1.74 2.20
N VAL A 130 -12.51 -1.70 1.74
CA VAL A 130 -13.14 -2.74 0.93
C VAL A 130 -13.00 -2.35 -0.53
N LYS A 131 -12.26 -3.17 -1.28
CA LYS A 131 -11.91 -2.90 -2.69
C LYS A 131 -13.04 -3.31 -3.63
N ASP A 132 -13.26 -2.53 -4.66
CA ASP A 132 -14.15 -2.92 -5.77
C ASP A 132 -13.43 -3.84 -6.77
N ALA A 133 -14.17 -4.35 -7.75
CA ALA A 133 -13.64 -5.31 -8.71
C ALA A 133 -12.50 -4.74 -9.59
N ASP A 134 -12.57 -3.45 -9.94
CA ASP A 134 -11.56 -2.80 -10.76
C ASP A 134 -10.25 -2.60 -9.96
N GLU A 135 -10.36 -2.24 -8.66
CA GLU A 135 -9.23 -2.14 -7.75
C GLU A 135 -8.52 -3.49 -7.59
N ILE A 136 -9.31 -4.56 -7.34
CA ILE A 136 -8.78 -5.92 -7.22
C ILE A 136 -8.08 -6.35 -8.51
N ALA A 137 -8.64 -6.04 -9.67
CA ALA A 137 -8.03 -6.37 -10.96
C ALA A 137 -6.68 -5.66 -11.17
N ALA A 138 -6.58 -4.37 -10.81
CA ALA A 138 -5.33 -3.62 -10.89
C ALA A 138 -4.26 -4.19 -9.93
N ILE A 139 -4.63 -4.52 -8.70
CA ILE A 139 -3.72 -5.09 -7.70
C ILE A 139 -3.27 -6.50 -8.12
N ARG A 140 -4.16 -7.34 -8.66
CA ARG A 140 -3.77 -8.64 -9.23
C ARG A 140 -2.72 -8.49 -10.34
N ARG A 141 -2.87 -7.48 -11.19
CA ARG A 141 -1.87 -7.21 -12.25
C ARG A 141 -0.54 -6.73 -11.65
N ALA A 142 -0.57 -5.87 -10.63
CA ALA A 142 0.61 -5.44 -9.91
C ALA A 142 1.35 -6.63 -9.26
N CYS A 143 0.63 -7.53 -8.59
CA CYS A 143 1.17 -8.76 -8.01
C CYS A 143 1.80 -9.67 -9.08
N ALA A 144 1.14 -9.85 -10.23
CA ALA A 144 1.68 -10.68 -11.31
C ALA A 144 3.00 -10.12 -11.89
N ILE A 145 3.16 -8.79 -11.95
CA ILE A 145 4.43 -8.16 -12.36
C ILE A 145 5.51 -8.41 -11.29
N ALA A 146 5.17 -8.31 -9.99
CA ALA A 146 6.10 -8.60 -8.90
C ALA A 146 6.55 -10.07 -8.91
N ASP A 147 5.63 -11.02 -9.11
CA ASP A 147 5.96 -12.45 -9.27
C ASP A 147 6.93 -12.69 -10.43
N ALA A 148 6.69 -12.06 -11.57
CA ALA A 148 7.56 -12.16 -12.73
C ALA A 148 8.95 -11.56 -12.45
N ALA A 149 9.02 -10.46 -11.69
CA ALA A 149 10.29 -9.86 -11.28
C ALA A 149 11.07 -10.78 -10.34
N PHE A 150 10.40 -11.46 -9.41
CA PHE A 150 11.04 -12.47 -8.57
C PHE A 150 11.56 -13.65 -9.40
N ALA A 151 10.72 -14.18 -10.31
CA ALA A 151 11.16 -15.27 -11.21
C ALA A 151 12.37 -14.88 -12.07
N HIS A 152 12.45 -13.62 -12.49
CA HIS A 152 13.60 -13.09 -13.20
C HIS A 152 14.84 -13.01 -12.32
N ILE A 153 14.73 -12.37 -11.14
CA ILE A 153 15.91 -12.07 -10.33
C ILE A 153 16.62 -13.31 -9.80
N ILE A 154 15.90 -14.39 -9.50
CA ILE A 154 16.52 -15.65 -9.08
C ILE A 154 17.38 -16.31 -10.17
N THR A 155 17.22 -15.91 -11.43
CA THR A 155 18.08 -16.36 -12.55
C THR A 155 19.31 -15.48 -12.75
N VAL A 156 19.34 -14.29 -12.16
CA VAL A 156 20.38 -13.28 -12.38
C VAL A 156 21.30 -13.13 -11.17
N ILE A 157 20.74 -13.19 -9.97
CA ILE A 157 21.46 -12.96 -8.71
C ILE A 157 22.58 -13.96 -8.50
N ARG A 158 23.77 -13.47 -8.13
CA ARG A 158 24.98 -14.28 -7.90
C ARG A 158 25.88 -13.63 -6.85
N PRO A 159 26.79 -14.40 -6.22
CA PRO A 159 27.79 -13.84 -5.32
C PRO A 159 28.64 -12.76 -6.02
N GLY A 160 28.95 -11.70 -5.29
CA GLY A 160 29.71 -10.54 -5.76
C GLY A 160 28.86 -9.42 -6.35
N MET A 161 27.58 -9.64 -6.65
CA MET A 161 26.65 -8.53 -6.92
C MET A 161 26.41 -7.74 -5.65
N THR A 162 26.27 -6.43 -5.79
CA THR A 162 25.82 -5.57 -4.70
C THR A 162 24.30 -5.65 -4.54
N GLU A 163 23.81 -5.34 -3.34
CA GLU A 163 22.36 -5.24 -3.09
C GLU A 163 21.70 -4.21 -4.03
N CYS A 164 22.38 -3.08 -4.31
CA CYS A 164 21.92 -2.06 -5.27
C CYS A 164 21.81 -2.60 -6.71
N GLU A 165 22.74 -3.44 -7.17
CA GLU A 165 22.65 -4.04 -8.50
C GLU A 165 21.46 -4.99 -8.61
N VAL A 166 21.17 -5.75 -7.55
CA VAL A 166 19.98 -6.62 -7.48
C VAL A 166 18.70 -5.79 -7.52
N ALA A 167 18.59 -4.74 -6.69
CA ALA A 167 17.44 -3.85 -6.69
C ALA A 167 17.23 -3.17 -8.05
N ALA A 168 18.30 -2.64 -8.66
CA ALA A 168 18.23 -1.98 -9.96
C ALA A 168 17.76 -2.94 -11.08
N GLU A 169 18.22 -4.19 -11.06
CA GLU A 169 17.79 -5.21 -12.03
C GLU A 169 16.29 -5.55 -11.87
N MET A 170 15.82 -5.69 -10.62
CA MET A 170 14.41 -5.93 -10.32
C MET A 170 13.54 -4.75 -10.78
N GLU A 171 13.91 -3.51 -10.45
CA GLU A 171 13.18 -2.31 -10.82
C GLU A 171 13.13 -2.09 -12.34
N TYR A 172 14.26 -2.35 -13.04
CA TYR A 172 14.30 -2.32 -14.49
C TYR A 172 13.35 -3.35 -15.11
N PHE A 173 13.34 -4.58 -14.59
CA PHE A 173 12.45 -5.62 -15.06
C PHE A 173 10.98 -5.26 -14.81
N MET A 174 10.64 -4.85 -13.59
CA MET A 174 9.26 -4.42 -13.25
C MET A 174 8.78 -3.29 -14.17
N ARG A 175 9.66 -2.31 -14.48
CA ARG A 175 9.32 -1.21 -15.40
C ARG A 175 9.03 -1.71 -16.81
N ARG A 176 9.78 -2.67 -17.32
CA ARG A 176 9.54 -3.29 -18.64
C ARG A 176 8.22 -4.05 -18.70
N GLU A 177 7.81 -4.66 -17.60
CA GLU A 177 6.54 -5.41 -17.51
C GLU A 177 5.32 -4.51 -17.30
N GLY A 178 5.50 -3.19 -17.22
CA GLY A 178 4.43 -2.20 -17.17
C GLY A 178 4.21 -1.55 -15.80
N SER A 179 5.11 -1.75 -14.84
CA SER A 179 5.09 -0.98 -13.59
C SER A 179 5.28 0.51 -13.85
N GLU A 180 4.53 1.34 -13.18
CA GLU A 180 4.69 2.80 -13.23
C GLU A 180 5.89 3.27 -12.40
N ARG A 181 6.12 2.63 -11.28
CA ARG A 181 7.23 2.85 -10.35
C ARG A 181 7.25 1.73 -9.31
N PRO A 182 8.31 1.56 -8.53
CA PRO A 182 8.25 0.79 -7.31
C PRO A 182 7.19 1.35 -6.36
N ALA A 183 6.49 0.48 -5.63
CA ALA A 183 5.48 0.88 -4.64
C ALA A 183 6.12 1.58 -3.43
N PHE A 184 7.33 1.17 -3.11
CA PHE A 184 8.20 1.75 -2.06
C PHE A 184 9.67 1.54 -2.43
N THR A 185 10.58 2.07 -1.63
CA THR A 185 12.02 1.86 -1.84
C THR A 185 12.36 0.38 -1.70
N THR A 186 12.84 -0.23 -2.77
CA THR A 186 13.16 -1.66 -2.83
C THR A 186 14.17 -2.06 -1.75
N ILE A 187 13.82 -3.05 -0.95
CA ILE A 187 14.67 -3.62 0.08
C ILE A 187 15.41 -4.82 -0.52
N VAL A 188 16.72 -4.81 -0.40
CA VAL A 188 17.57 -5.97 -0.62
C VAL A 188 18.57 -6.00 0.52
N ALA A 189 18.39 -6.92 1.46
CA ALA A 189 19.21 -7.00 2.66
C ALA A 189 19.86 -8.38 2.77
N SER A 190 21.18 -8.43 2.68
CA SER A 190 21.95 -9.67 2.63
C SER A 190 22.77 -9.92 3.89
N GLY A 191 22.91 -11.20 4.27
CA GLY A 191 23.67 -11.64 5.43
C GLY A 191 23.20 -10.94 6.72
N VAL A 192 24.15 -10.37 7.46
CA VAL A 192 23.84 -9.68 8.74
C VAL A 192 22.93 -8.47 8.58
N ARG A 193 22.88 -7.83 7.39
CA ARG A 193 21.97 -6.72 7.12
C ARG A 193 20.50 -7.15 7.04
N GLY A 194 20.23 -8.42 6.81
CA GLY A 194 18.88 -8.98 6.92
C GLY A 194 18.23 -8.79 8.30
N SER A 195 19.03 -8.49 9.34
CA SER A 195 18.50 -8.13 10.66
C SER A 195 17.82 -6.76 10.73
N LEU A 196 17.89 -5.98 9.64
CA LEU A 196 17.24 -4.68 9.50
C LEU A 196 15.92 -4.88 8.75
N PRO A 197 14.74 -4.74 9.39
CA PRO A 197 13.46 -4.92 8.71
C PRO A 197 13.30 -4.03 7.46
N HIS A 198 13.79 -2.79 7.52
CA HIS A 198 13.82 -1.83 6.42
C HIS A 198 15.22 -1.67 5.83
N GLY A 199 15.88 -2.80 5.57
CA GLY A 199 17.25 -2.83 5.03
C GLY A 199 17.31 -2.45 3.55
N VAL A 200 17.09 -1.16 3.23
CA VAL A 200 17.21 -0.63 1.85
C VAL A 200 18.51 -1.09 1.21
N ALA A 201 18.44 -1.43 -0.07
CA ALA A 201 19.57 -1.90 -0.86
C ALA A 201 20.79 -0.97 -0.75
N SER A 202 21.97 -1.56 -0.51
CA SER A 202 23.23 -0.86 -0.32
C SER A 202 24.31 -1.33 -1.28
N THR A 203 25.50 -0.73 -1.19
CA THR A 203 26.68 -1.15 -1.95
C THR A 203 27.37 -2.39 -1.38
N LYS A 204 26.80 -3.04 -0.35
CA LYS A 204 27.33 -4.30 0.17
C LYS A 204 27.24 -5.38 -0.90
N GLU A 205 28.37 -6.05 -1.15
CA GLU A 205 28.42 -7.25 -1.98
C GLU A 205 27.79 -8.45 -1.25
N ILE A 206 27.00 -9.22 -1.99
CA ILE A 206 26.37 -10.46 -1.51
C ILE A 206 27.40 -11.57 -1.52
N ALA A 207 27.65 -12.17 -0.37
CA ALA A 207 28.59 -13.28 -0.25
C ALA A 207 27.90 -14.65 -0.43
N ARG A 208 28.69 -15.65 -0.79
CA ARG A 208 28.20 -17.03 -0.89
C ARG A 208 27.79 -17.58 0.48
N GLY A 209 26.60 -18.17 0.56
CA GLY A 209 26.00 -18.70 1.80
C GLY A 209 25.16 -17.68 2.56
N GLU A 210 25.06 -16.44 2.09
CA GLU A 210 24.19 -15.44 2.73
C GLU A 210 22.73 -15.61 2.35
N LEU A 211 21.85 -15.39 3.33
CA LEU A 211 20.44 -15.12 3.09
C LEU A 211 20.31 -13.72 2.48
N VAL A 212 19.39 -13.58 1.55
CA VAL A 212 19.02 -12.30 0.92
C VAL A 212 17.52 -12.15 1.01
N THR A 213 17.08 -11.20 1.83
CA THR A 213 15.68 -10.79 1.91
C THR A 213 15.46 -9.69 0.87
N MET A 214 14.54 -9.94 -0.04
CA MET A 214 14.09 -9.01 -1.08
C MET A 214 12.63 -8.68 -0.82
N ASP A 215 12.36 -7.40 -0.55
CA ASP A 215 11.03 -6.87 -0.29
C ASP A 215 10.79 -5.72 -1.26
N PHE A 216 9.78 -5.88 -2.10
CA PHE A 216 9.54 -5.01 -3.24
C PHE A 216 8.07 -5.05 -3.66
N GLY A 217 7.64 -3.97 -4.27
CA GLY A 217 6.28 -3.84 -4.76
C GLY A 217 6.23 -3.06 -6.07
N VAL A 218 5.12 -3.20 -6.75
CA VAL A 218 4.82 -2.60 -8.06
C VAL A 218 3.67 -1.62 -7.90
N VAL A 219 3.72 -0.49 -8.60
CA VAL A 219 2.55 0.34 -8.83
C VAL A 219 2.04 0.12 -10.26
N TYR A 220 0.79 -0.31 -10.38
CA TYR A 220 0.10 -0.49 -11.64
C TYR A 220 -1.29 0.19 -11.59
N GLU A 221 -1.57 1.08 -12.54
CA GLU A 221 -2.79 1.93 -12.54
C GLU A 221 -3.03 2.65 -11.20
N GLY A 222 -1.93 3.05 -10.53
CA GLY A 222 -1.95 3.72 -9.23
C GLY A 222 -2.00 2.78 -8.02
N TYR A 223 -2.31 1.49 -8.20
CA TYR A 223 -2.44 0.51 -7.12
C TYR A 223 -1.13 -0.21 -6.84
N CYS A 224 -0.86 -0.41 -5.56
CA CYS A 224 0.35 -1.07 -5.06
C CYS A 224 0.18 -2.59 -4.98
N SER A 225 1.28 -3.33 -5.18
CA SER A 225 1.48 -4.68 -4.66
C SER A 225 2.60 -4.69 -3.63
N ASP A 226 2.68 -5.75 -2.86
CA ASP A 226 3.71 -5.97 -1.85
C ASP A 226 4.08 -7.45 -1.77
N ILE A 227 5.38 -7.75 -1.72
CA ILE A 227 5.87 -9.11 -1.61
C ILE A 227 7.28 -9.16 -1.03
N THR A 228 7.50 -10.04 -0.07
CA THR A 228 8.84 -10.37 0.41
C THR A 228 9.15 -11.84 0.15
N ARG A 229 10.35 -12.09 -0.34
CA ARG A 229 10.97 -13.41 -0.40
C ARG A 229 12.39 -13.37 0.13
N THR A 230 12.76 -14.42 0.86
CA THR A 230 14.13 -14.63 1.33
C THR A 230 14.72 -15.87 0.66
N ILE A 231 15.90 -15.73 0.05
CA ILE A 231 16.63 -16.83 -0.61
C ILE A 231 18.02 -16.99 -0.01
N CYS A 232 18.72 -18.07 -0.33
CA CYS A 232 20.15 -18.21 -0.03
C CYS A 232 20.98 -18.17 -1.31
N VAL A 233 21.97 -17.28 -1.38
CA VAL A 233 22.92 -17.22 -2.49
C VAL A 233 24.09 -18.16 -2.20
N GLY A 234 24.01 -19.39 -2.67
CA GLY A 234 24.88 -20.52 -2.35
C GLY A 234 24.11 -21.60 -1.59
N ARG A 235 24.79 -22.28 -0.66
CA ARG A 235 24.17 -23.30 0.19
C ARG A 235 23.90 -22.76 1.58
N ALA A 236 22.70 -22.97 2.06
CA ALA A 236 22.30 -22.63 3.42
C ALA A 236 22.82 -23.65 4.45
N ASP A 237 23.13 -23.17 5.64
CA ASP A 237 23.39 -24.03 6.77
C ASP A 237 22.10 -24.56 7.42
N ALA A 238 22.24 -25.47 8.39
CA ALA A 238 21.10 -26.08 9.06
C ALA A 238 20.27 -25.07 9.88
N HIS A 239 20.89 -24.06 10.47
CA HIS A 239 20.19 -23.04 11.25
C HIS A 239 19.40 -22.07 10.37
N GLN A 240 19.93 -21.76 9.18
CA GLN A 240 19.20 -20.95 8.20
C GLN A 240 17.95 -21.67 7.72
N ARG A 241 18.04 -22.97 7.42
CA ARG A 241 16.88 -23.79 7.02
C ARG A 241 15.84 -23.89 8.12
N GLU A 242 16.26 -24.25 9.34
CA GLU A 242 15.36 -24.40 10.49
C GLU A 242 14.56 -23.10 10.74
N ARG A 243 15.23 -21.95 10.67
CA ARG A 243 14.60 -20.65 10.87
C ARG A 243 13.69 -20.25 9.71
N TYR A 244 14.10 -20.56 8.48
CA TYR A 244 13.25 -20.36 7.31
C TYR A 244 11.95 -21.14 7.42
N ASP A 245 12.04 -22.43 7.72
CA ASP A 245 10.89 -23.33 7.89
C ASP A 245 9.97 -22.85 9.01
N ALA A 246 10.52 -22.27 10.08
CA ALA A 246 9.73 -21.70 11.17
C ALA A 246 8.95 -20.44 10.73
N VAL A 247 9.55 -19.56 9.95
CA VAL A 247 8.87 -18.36 9.40
C VAL A 247 7.83 -18.77 8.37
N LEU A 248 8.15 -19.71 7.48
CA LEU A 248 7.20 -20.23 6.50
C LEU A 248 5.98 -20.86 7.19
N ALA A 249 6.19 -21.69 8.19
CA ALA A 249 5.09 -22.29 8.96
C ALA A 249 4.24 -21.24 9.68
N ALA A 250 4.83 -20.13 10.14
CA ALA A 250 4.08 -19.02 10.74
C ALA A 250 3.22 -18.29 9.71
N GLN A 251 3.76 -18.03 8.52
CA GLN A 251 3.05 -17.40 7.40
C GLN A 251 1.89 -18.29 6.91
N GLU A 252 2.13 -19.57 6.68
CA GLU A 252 1.09 -20.50 6.24
C GLU A 252 -0.05 -20.67 7.26
N ARG A 253 0.28 -20.69 8.57
CA ARG A 253 -0.73 -20.74 9.64
C ARG A 253 -1.54 -19.45 9.73
N ALA A 254 -0.89 -18.30 9.58
CA ALA A 254 -1.58 -17.02 9.56
C ALA A 254 -2.51 -16.93 8.36
N LEU A 255 -2.02 -17.22 7.16
CA LEU A 255 -2.83 -17.26 5.92
C LEU A 255 -4.07 -18.17 6.07
N ALA A 256 -3.91 -19.37 6.62
CA ALA A 256 -5.01 -20.30 6.83
C ALA A 256 -6.06 -19.82 7.85
N ALA A 257 -5.70 -18.87 8.72
CA ALA A 257 -6.59 -18.29 9.70
C ALA A 257 -7.31 -17.02 9.21
N LEU A 258 -6.96 -16.50 8.04
CA LEU A 258 -7.56 -15.30 7.48
C LEU A 258 -8.93 -15.61 6.85
N HIS A 259 -9.96 -14.93 7.33
CA HIS A 259 -11.32 -14.99 6.78
C HIS A 259 -12.13 -13.77 7.25
N PRO A 260 -13.30 -13.49 6.66
CA PRO A 260 -14.17 -12.42 7.17
C PRO A 260 -14.54 -12.65 8.65
N GLY A 261 -14.45 -11.58 9.45
CA GLY A 261 -14.73 -11.58 10.88
C GLY A 261 -13.51 -11.75 11.79
N VAL A 262 -12.37 -12.24 11.29
CA VAL A 262 -11.11 -12.26 12.05
C VAL A 262 -10.61 -10.83 12.26
N THR A 263 -10.21 -10.50 13.48
CA THR A 263 -9.62 -9.19 13.79
C THR A 263 -8.13 -9.16 13.51
N GLY A 264 -7.58 -7.95 13.28
CA GLY A 264 -6.14 -7.77 13.13
C GLY A 264 -5.34 -8.30 14.32
N ILE A 265 -5.90 -8.22 15.55
CA ILE A 265 -5.29 -8.78 16.78
C ILE A 265 -5.21 -10.30 16.70
N GLU A 266 -6.29 -10.96 16.27
CA GLU A 266 -6.35 -12.42 16.18
C GLU A 266 -5.42 -12.97 15.12
N ALA A 267 -5.39 -12.34 13.94
CA ALA A 267 -4.48 -12.72 12.86
C ALA A 267 -3.00 -12.59 13.27
N ASP A 268 -2.60 -11.44 13.83
CA ASP A 268 -1.23 -11.21 14.31
C ASP A 268 -0.81 -12.24 15.38
N ARG A 269 -1.72 -12.62 16.27
CA ARG A 269 -1.46 -13.60 17.32
C ARG A 269 -1.13 -14.96 16.75
N VAL A 270 -1.80 -15.44 15.70
CA VAL A 270 -1.54 -16.76 15.09
C VAL A 270 -0.08 -16.89 14.66
N ALA A 271 0.47 -15.90 13.95
CA ALA A 271 1.86 -15.93 13.52
C ALA A 271 2.84 -15.86 14.71
N ARG A 272 2.54 -15.02 15.73
CA ARG A 272 3.38 -14.92 16.93
C ARG A 272 3.42 -16.21 17.73
N ASP A 273 2.28 -16.86 17.89
CA ASP A 273 2.18 -18.14 18.61
C ASP A 273 2.96 -19.24 17.88
N ALA A 274 2.88 -19.29 16.54
CA ALA A 274 3.68 -20.22 15.74
C ALA A 274 5.18 -19.99 15.89
N LEU A 275 5.64 -18.73 15.88
CA LEU A 275 7.05 -18.41 16.12
C LEU A 275 7.48 -18.66 17.58
N ALA A 276 6.58 -18.51 18.55
CA ALA A 276 6.84 -18.79 19.95
C ALA A 276 7.13 -20.29 20.22
N GLU A 277 6.46 -21.19 19.52
CA GLU A 277 6.73 -22.63 19.56
C GLU A 277 8.20 -22.98 19.21
N LYS A 278 8.85 -22.10 18.44
CA LYS A 278 10.25 -22.21 18.02
C LYS A 278 11.21 -21.29 18.79
N ASN A 279 10.73 -20.61 19.83
CA ASN A 279 11.47 -19.61 20.59
C ASN A 279 11.99 -18.44 19.70
N LEU A 280 11.21 -18.03 18.69
CA LEU A 280 11.57 -16.98 17.73
C LEU A 280 10.69 -15.72 17.83
N ALA A 281 9.58 -15.75 18.56
CA ALA A 281 8.61 -14.64 18.64
C ALA A 281 9.22 -13.31 19.14
N GLN A 282 10.28 -13.35 19.96
CA GLN A 282 10.98 -12.14 20.42
C GLN A 282 11.72 -11.39 19.31
N TYR A 283 11.96 -12.04 18.17
CA TYR A 283 12.60 -11.46 16.98
C TYR A 283 11.60 -10.96 15.94
N PHE A 284 10.29 -11.12 16.18
CA PHE A 284 9.22 -10.60 15.34
C PHE A 284 8.75 -9.25 15.89
N GLY A 285 9.36 -8.16 15.41
CA GLY A 285 9.26 -6.83 16.00
C GLY A 285 8.11 -5.95 15.49
N HIS A 286 7.44 -6.31 14.39
CA HIS A 286 6.35 -5.53 13.77
C HIS A 286 4.99 -6.24 13.80
N GLY A 287 3.97 -5.69 13.22
CA GLY A 287 2.67 -6.33 12.99
C GLY A 287 2.75 -7.43 11.93
N LEU A 288 1.77 -8.32 11.90
CA LEU A 288 1.69 -9.37 10.88
C LEU A 288 1.54 -8.78 9.47
N GLY A 289 0.91 -7.60 9.33
CA GLY A 289 0.71 -6.98 8.04
C GLY A 289 -0.17 -5.73 8.09
N HIS A 290 -0.55 -5.28 6.92
CA HIS A 290 -1.34 -4.07 6.69
C HIS A 290 -2.21 -4.22 5.43
N SER A 291 -3.22 -3.38 5.30
CA SER A 291 -3.92 -3.24 4.02
C SER A 291 -3.06 -2.44 3.03
N LEU A 292 -3.32 -2.63 1.77
CA LEU A 292 -2.72 -1.89 0.67
C LEU A 292 -3.78 -1.56 -0.40
N GLY A 293 -3.45 -0.62 -1.27
CA GLY A 293 -4.33 -0.16 -2.33
C GLY A 293 -3.65 0.92 -3.15
N LEU A 294 -4.19 2.12 -3.16
CA LEU A 294 -3.54 3.29 -3.75
C LEU A 294 -2.31 3.74 -2.94
N GLU A 295 -2.34 3.50 -1.63
CA GLU A 295 -1.17 3.64 -0.76
C GLU A 295 -0.61 2.26 -0.43
N ILE A 296 0.70 2.20 -0.24
CA ILE A 296 1.33 0.94 0.19
C ILE A 296 0.86 0.53 1.59
N HIS A 297 0.61 1.49 2.45
CA HIS A 297 0.13 1.27 3.80
C HIS A 297 -1.26 1.88 3.97
N GLU A 298 -2.29 1.04 3.97
CA GLU A 298 -3.67 1.42 4.28
C GLU A 298 -4.17 0.72 5.57
N GLU A 299 -5.35 1.11 6.04
CA GLU A 299 -6.08 0.40 7.09
C GLU A 299 -6.97 -0.73 6.48
N PRO A 300 -7.21 -1.83 7.24
CA PRO A 300 -6.74 -2.10 8.60
C PRO A 300 -5.31 -2.64 8.66
N ARG A 301 -4.72 -2.60 9.87
CA ARG A 301 -3.47 -3.29 10.19
C ARG A 301 -3.75 -4.67 10.74
N LEU A 302 -2.84 -5.62 10.52
CA LEU A 302 -2.80 -6.88 11.26
C LEU A 302 -1.75 -6.73 12.36
N SER A 303 -2.17 -6.39 13.56
CA SER A 303 -1.25 -6.05 14.65
C SER A 303 -1.87 -6.32 16.02
N LYS A 304 -1.03 -6.32 17.07
CA LYS A 304 -1.44 -6.51 18.47
C LYS A 304 -2.51 -5.53 18.97
N SER A 305 -2.76 -4.43 18.26
CA SER A 305 -3.62 -3.35 18.71
C SER A 305 -4.80 -3.04 17.76
N CYS A 306 -4.91 -3.71 16.61
CA CYS A 306 -5.97 -3.44 15.64
C CYS A 306 -7.20 -4.34 15.87
N PRO A 307 -8.31 -3.81 16.40
CA PRO A 307 -9.53 -4.60 16.65
C PRO A 307 -10.45 -4.70 15.44
N VAL A 308 -10.07 -4.13 14.29
CA VAL A 308 -10.90 -4.13 13.08
C VAL A 308 -11.04 -5.55 12.57
N ALA A 309 -12.29 -5.99 12.36
CA ALA A 309 -12.60 -7.26 11.76
C ALA A 309 -12.45 -7.18 10.23
N LEU A 310 -11.79 -8.16 9.64
CA LEU A 310 -11.64 -8.28 8.20
C LEU A 310 -13.00 -8.51 7.53
N GLN A 311 -13.15 -7.98 6.33
CA GLN A 311 -14.34 -8.13 5.51
C GLN A 311 -13.96 -8.67 4.13
N GLU A 312 -14.89 -9.29 3.46
CA GLU A 312 -14.74 -9.68 2.06
C GLU A 312 -14.29 -8.51 1.20
N ASN A 313 -13.39 -8.74 0.27
CA ASN A 313 -12.74 -7.77 -0.61
C ASN A 313 -11.77 -6.79 0.08
N MET A 314 -11.41 -7.01 1.34
CA MET A 314 -10.22 -6.36 1.89
C MET A 314 -8.95 -7.02 1.33
N LEU A 315 -7.93 -6.21 1.08
CA LEU A 315 -6.59 -6.64 0.71
C LEU A 315 -5.63 -6.33 1.84
N ILE A 316 -4.81 -7.29 2.19
CA ILE A 316 -3.85 -7.19 3.31
C ILE A 316 -2.54 -7.87 2.95
N THR A 317 -1.46 -7.55 3.66
CA THR A 317 -0.24 -8.35 3.65
C THR A 317 -0.25 -9.37 4.80
N ASP A 318 0.42 -10.52 4.59
CA ASP A 318 0.70 -11.54 5.58
C ASP A 318 2.21 -11.80 5.55
N GLU A 319 2.96 -11.10 6.45
CA GLU A 319 4.40 -10.90 6.35
C GLU A 319 5.18 -11.20 7.65
N PRO A 320 5.02 -12.35 8.29
CA PRO A 320 5.80 -12.65 9.47
C PRO A 320 7.30 -12.68 9.13
N GLY A 321 8.11 -12.13 10.04
CA GLY A 321 9.55 -12.06 9.89
C GLY A 321 10.29 -12.15 11.20
N ILE A 322 11.53 -12.62 11.16
CA ILE A 322 12.46 -12.64 12.29
C ILE A 322 13.72 -11.86 11.94
N TYR A 323 14.17 -11.03 12.86
CA TYR A 323 15.32 -10.15 12.69
C TYR A 323 16.26 -10.31 13.88
N ILE A 324 17.39 -11.01 13.65
CA ILE A 324 18.30 -11.43 14.72
C ILE A 324 19.60 -10.65 14.60
N PRO A 325 19.89 -9.70 15.53
CA PRO A 325 21.11 -8.90 15.50
C PRO A 325 22.37 -9.77 15.40
N GLY A 326 23.25 -9.41 14.46
CA GLY A 326 24.50 -10.12 14.21
C GLY A 326 24.37 -11.44 13.44
N TRP A 327 23.14 -11.89 13.12
CA TRP A 327 22.91 -13.08 12.33
C TRP A 327 22.29 -12.76 10.96
N GLY A 328 21.16 -12.07 10.92
CA GLY A 328 20.42 -11.75 9.71
C GLY A 328 18.92 -11.74 9.95
N GLY A 329 18.14 -11.88 8.88
CA GLY A 329 16.67 -11.92 8.94
C GLY A 329 16.07 -12.80 7.87
N ILE A 330 14.82 -13.14 8.09
CA ILE A 330 13.95 -13.86 7.16
C ILE A 330 12.57 -13.22 7.25
N ARG A 331 12.00 -12.83 6.11
CA ARG A 331 10.59 -12.46 5.95
C ARG A 331 10.03 -13.21 4.75
N ILE A 332 8.81 -13.69 4.88
CA ILE A 332 8.05 -14.33 3.81
C ILE A 332 6.68 -13.67 3.83
N GLU A 333 6.27 -13.11 2.71
CA GLU A 333 5.10 -12.26 2.61
C GLU A 333 4.30 -12.52 1.35
N ASP A 334 2.99 -12.48 1.49
CA ASP A 334 2.05 -12.42 0.37
C ASP A 334 1.10 -11.23 0.50
N THR A 335 0.72 -10.62 -0.63
CA THR A 335 -0.50 -9.83 -0.75
C THR A 335 -1.68 -10.79 -0.84
N VAL A 336 -2.69 -10.60 0.02
CA VAL A 336 -3.79 -11.54 0.22
C VAL A 336 -5.14 -10.83 0.08
N LEU A 337 -6.04 -11.38 -0.72
CA LEU A 337 -7.44 -10.96 -0.82
C LEU A 337 -8.29 -11.76 0.15
N ILE A 338 -9.07 -11.08 0.99
CA ILE A 338 -10.10 -11.73 1.82
C ILE A 338 -11.30 -12.05 0.94
N THR A 339 -11.62 -13.34 0.84
CA THR A 339 -12.75 -13.85 0.07
C THR A 339 -13.97 -14.10 0.96
N HIS A 340 -15.08 -14.52 0.36
CA HIS A 340 -16.32 -14.80 1.10
C HIS A 340 -16.12 -15.77 2.28
N ASP A 341 -15.31 -16.80 2.12
CA ASP A 341 -15.15 -17.92 3.07
C ASP A 341 -13.69 -18.23 3.45
N GLY A 342 -12.76 -17.32 3.15
CA GLY A 342 -11.34 -17.51 3.44
C GLY A 342 -10.45 -16.38 2.95
N ALA A 343 -9.29 -16.75 2.44
CA ALA A 343 -8.29 -15.82 1.90
C ALA A 343 -7.59 -16.41 0.67
N GLU A 344 -7.29 -15.58 -0.31
CA GLU A 344 -6.62 -15.93 -1.56
C GLU A 344 -5.31 -15.12 -1.68
N PRO A 345 -4.13 -15.75 -1.69
CA PRO A 345 -2.90 -15.07 -2.05
C PRO A 345 -2.97 -14.58 -3.50
N LEU A 346 -2.60 -13.31 -3.74
CA LEU A 346 -2.49 -12.73 -5.06
C LEU A 346 -1.07 -12.77 -5.62
N THR A 347 -0.08 -12.95 -4.74
CA THR A 347 1.32 -13.21 -5.09
C THR A 347 1.55 -14.70 -5.10
N HIS A 348 2.22 -15.20 -6.15
CA HIS A 348 2.40 -16.62 -6.41
C HIS A 348 3.87 -17.04 -6.54
N ALA A 349 4.82 -16.12 -6.32
CA ALA A 349 6.24 -16.47 -6.25
C ALA A 349 6.46 -17.59 -5.22
N PRO A 350 7.28 -18.62 -5.55
CA PRO A 350 7.43 -19.78 -4.67
C PRO A 350 7.92 -19.38 -3.27
N LYS A 351 7.36 -20.04 -2.26
CA LYS A 351 7.72 -19.86 -0.83
C LYS A 351 8.66 -20.93 -0.30
N GLU A 352 8.90 -21.97 -1.07
CA GLU A 352 9.90 -22.97 -0.75
C GLU A 352 11.29 -22.35 -0.68
N PHE A 353 12.14 -22.86 0.20
CA PHE A 353 13.46 -22.28 0.42
C PHE A 353 14.36 -22.48 -0.82
N ILE A 354 14.66 -21.39 -1.51
CA ILE A 354 15.47 -21.38 -2.73
C ILE A 354 16.94 -21.18 -2.39
N GLU A 355 17.78 -22.05 -2.93
CA GLU A 355 19.25 -21.95 -2.92
C GLU A 355 19.77 -21.71 -4.33
N ILE A 356 20.46 -20.58 -4.53
CA ILE A 356 21.08 -20.25 -5.81
C ILE A 356 22.48 -20.87 -5.85
N CYS A 357 22.53 -22.12 -6.28
CA CYS A 357 23.78 -22.87 -6.40
C CYS A 357 24.46 -22.58 -7.76
N ILE A 358 25.41 -21.63 -7.78
CA ILE A 358 26.24 -21.25 -8.95
C ILE A 358 27.68 -21.59 -8.67
#